data_bc8828ddd95aae5c7771c28f49a39704
#
_entry.id   bc8828ddd95aae5c7771c28f49a39704
#
_cell.length_a   1.000
_cell.length_b   1.000
_cell.length_c   1.000
_cell.angle_alpha   90.00
_cell.angle_beta   90.00
_cell.angle_gamma   90.00
#
_symmetry.space_group_name_H-M   'P 1'
#
loop_
_entity.id
_entity.type
_entity.pdbx_description
1 polymer ?
#
loop_
_entity_poly.entity_id
_entity_poly.type
_entity_poly.pdbx_seq_one_letter_code
_entity_poly.pdbx_strand_id
1 'polypeptide(L)'
;FRTSKKPFDMLDRLNILELLGGDKNKYHSCIITCYSFDFLFFEQRVLPMLRRAGMININVFVDAKIYQQQLANLDGNYIKKQSYSIMPIQLNGAFHPKILMGLGKNNGFLAIGSGNLTSSGLSSNDEVWGAFHTYKTESKALPLIKSTFEYLQSLKPFCYGANLEKWEWLKKSSPWLSELSNMSVAKSATINDETLTVLKNFSGT
;
A
#
# COMPACT_ATOMS: atom_id res chain seq x y z
N PHE A 1 -36.57 6.50 0.88
CA PHE A 1 -35.64 7.61 1.13
C PHE A 1 -34.48 7.45 0.18
N ARG A 2 -34.44 8.28 -0.89
CA ARG A 2 -33.32 8.38 -1.83
C ARG A 2 -32.24 9.22 -1.15
N THR A 3 -31.15 8.61 -0.73
CA THR A 3 -29.92 9.34 -0.40
C THR A 3 -29.28 9.78 -1.73
N SER A 4 -29.38 11.05 -2.05
CA SER A 4 -28.63 11.67 -3.13
C SER A 4 -27.15 11.51 -2.81
N LYS A 5 -26.42 10.69 -3.57
CA LYS A 5 -24.97 10.73 -3.57
C LYS A 5 -24.55 12.12 -4.04
N LYS A 6 -23.98 12.92 -3.15
CA LYS A 6 -23.30 14.16 -3.54
C LYS A 6 -22.19 13.80 -4.53
N PRO A 7 -22.00 14.58 -5.61
CA PRO A 7 -20.80 14.45 -6.43
C PRO A 7 -19.58 14.65 -5.52
N PHE A 8 -18.52 13.91 -5.79
CA PHE A 8 -17.24 13.99 -5.08
C PHE A 8 -16.80 15.46 -5.04
N ASP A 9 -16.93 16.11 -3.88
CA ASP A 9 -16.26 17.37 -3.63
C ASP A 9 -14.76 17.07 -3.52
N MET A 10 -13.97 17.58 -4.46
CA MET A 10 -12.52 17.31 -4.63
C MET A 10 -11.64 17.78 -3.47
N LEU A 11 -12.18 18.11 -2.31
CA LEU A 11 -11.47 18.65 -1.15
C LEU A 11 -11.89 18.04 0.19
N ASP A 12 -12.42 16.82 0.20
CA ASP A 12 -12.56 16.10 1.47
C ASP A 12 -11.16 15.80 2.01
N ARG A 13 -10.84 16.32 3.20
CA ARG A 13 -9.65 15.95 3.97
C ARG A 13 -9.79 14.47 4.38
N LEU A 14 -9.46 13.56 3.47
CA LEU A 14 -9.50 12.13 3.69
C LEU A 14 -8.24 11.72 4.46
N ASN A 15 -8.42 11.35 5.73
CA ASN A 15 -7.38 10.64 6.45
C ASN A 15 -7.35 9.20 5.95
N ILE A 16 -6.26 8.81 5.27
CA ILE A 16 -6.09 7.45 4.71
C ILE A 16 -6.23 6.36 5.78
N LEU A 17 -5.87 6.65 7.02
CA LEU A 17 -6.01 5.73 8.14
C LEU A 17 -7.47 5.56 8.55
N GLU A 18 -8.29 6.61 8.46
CA GLU A 18 -9.72 6.55 8.74
C GLU A 18 -10.47 5.74 7.69
N LEU A 19 -10.10 5.88 6.41
CA LEU A 19 -10.65 5.04 5.34
C LEU A 19 -10.43 3.56 5.62
N LEU A 20 -9.23 3.17 6.05
CA LEU A 20 -8.91 1.80 6.44
C LEU A 20 -9.63 1.38 7.71
N GLY A 21 -9.76 2.28 8.69
CA GLY A 21 -10.41 2.01 9.99
C GLY A 21 -11.89 1.71 9.88
N GLY A 22 -12.57 2.18 8.82
CA GLY A 22 -13.97 1.84 8.49
C GLY A 22 -14.16 0.41 8.00
N ASP A 23 -13.12 -0.23 7.51
CA ASP A 23 -13.15 -1.53 6.84
C ASP A 23 -12.79 -2.70 7.78
N LYS A 24 -13.59 -2.95 8.80
CA LYS A 24 -13.35 -4.04 9.76
C LYS A 24 -13.27 -5.40 9.07
N ASN A 25 -12.14 -6.13 9.30
CA ASN A 25 -11.92 -7.51 8.87
C ASN A 25 -12.14 -7.78 7.37
N LYS A 26 -11.97 -6.77 6.52
CA LYS A 26 -12.15 -6.92 5.07
C LYS A 26 -10.91 -7.45 4.36
N TYR A 27 -9.74 -7.23 4.93
CA TYR A 27 -8.46 -7.55 4.31
C TYR A 27 -7.67 -8.53 5.16
N HIS A 28 -6.79 -9.31 4.56
CA HIS A 28 -5.88 -10.22 5.27
C HIS A 28 -4.41 -9.83 5.11
N SER A 29 -4.09 -9.09 4.05
CA SER A 29 -2.71 -8.69 3.73
C SER A 29 -2.62 -7.21 3.38
N CYS A 30 -1.43 -6.66 3.62
CA CYS A 30 -1.08 -5.32 3.20
C CYS A 30 0.33 -5.30 2.62
N ILE A 31 0.51 -4.56 1.51
CA ILE A 31 1.80 -4.20 0.96
C ILE A 31 1.90 -2.68 1.01
N ILE A 32 2.96 -2.18 1.61
CA ILE A 32 3.20 -0.75 1.75
C ILE A 32 4.57 -0.43 1.17
N THR A 33 4.68 0.68 0.45
CA THR A 33 5.96 1.24 0.03
C THR A 33 6.11 2.66 0.58
N CYS A 34 7.30 3.02 1.03
CA CYS A 34 7.60 4.35 1.52
C CYS A 34 9.09 4.69 1.35
N TYR A 35 9.41 5.97 1.34
CA TYR A 35 10.79 6.43 1.38
C TYR A 35 11.31 6.47 2.82
N SER A 36 10.53 7.03 3.74
CA SER A 36 10.87 7.10 5.16
C SER A 36 9.81 6.42 6.02
N PHE A 37 10.25 5.87 7.17
CA PHE A 37 9.47 5.03 8.04
C PHE A 37 9.75 5.39 9.51
N ASP A 38 8.72 5.86 10.21
CA ASP A 38 8.79 6.10 11.65
C ASP A 38 8.25 4.88 12.39
N PHE A 39 9.14 4.15 13.08
CA PHE A 39 8.81 2.92 13.79
C PHE A 39 7.76 3.11 14.88
N LEU A 40 7.93 4.15 15.71
CA LEU A 40 7.02 4.38 16.84
C LEU A 40 5.64 4.82 16.34
N PHE A 41 5.60 5.72 15.39
CA PHE A 41 4.35 6.15 14.78
C PHE A 41 3.64 4.99 14.09
N PHE A 42 4.37 4.17 13.33
CA PHE A 42 3.79 3.01 12.66
C PHE A 42 3.19 2.02 13.66
N GLU A 43 3.93 1.63 14.70
CA GLU A 43 3.48 0.64 15.67
C GLU A 43 2.35 1.16 16.57
N GLN A 44 2.35 2.45 16.90
CA GLN A 44 1.35 3.02 17.79
C GLN A 44 0.07 3.47 17.07
N ARG A 45 0.16 3.86 15.81
CA ARG A 45 -0.96 4.45 15.07
C ARG A 45 -1.39 3.63 13.85
N VAL A 46 -0.46 3.30 12.96
CA VAL A 46 -0.80 2.67 11.68
C VAL A 46 -1.10 1.19 11.87
N LEU A 47 -0.24 0.46 12.56
CA LEU A 47 -0.37 -0.99 12.76
C LEU A 47 -1.69 -1.41 13.41
N PRO A 48 -2.18 -0.75 14.48
CA PRO A 48 -3.48 -1.07 15.05
C PRO A 48 -4.64 -0.90 14.08
N MET A 49 -4.58 0.09 13.20
CA MET A 49 -5.62 0.32 12.19
C MET A 49 -5.59 -0.74 11.08
N LEU A 50 -4.40 -1.11 10.61
CA LEU A 50 -4.24 -2.23 9.67
C LEU A 50 -4.76 -3.54 10.28
N ARG A 51 -4.46 -3.80 11.55
CA ARG A 51 -4.96 -4.97 12.28
C ARG A 51 -6.48 -4.96 12.41
N ARG A 52 -7.08 -3.80 12.71
CA ARG A 52 -8.54 -3.64 12.78
C ARG A 52 -9.19 -3.91 11.42
N ALA A 53 -8.54 -3.55 10.33
CA ALA A 53 -8.98 -3.88 8.97
C ALA A 53 -8.83 -5.38 8.63
N GLY A 54 -8.20 -6.17 9.51
CA GLY A 54 -7.98 -7.62 9.37
C GLY A 54 -6.62 -8.01 8.79
N MET A 55 -5.74 -7.04 8.53
CA MET A 55 -4.44 -7.29 7.90
C MET A 55 -3.47 -7.93 8.89
N ILE A 56 -3.20 -9.23 8.72
CA ILE A 56 -2.23 -9.99 9.53
C ILE A 56 -0.89 -10.14 8.81
N ASN A 57 -0.90 -10.20 7.48
CA ASN A 57 0.30 -10.29 6.65
C ASN A 57 0.66 -8.88 6.13
N ILE A 58 1.53 -8.18 6.84
CA ILE A 58 1.92 -6.80 6.54
C ILE A 58 3.38 -6.79 6.06
N ASN A 59 3.60 -6.24 4.86
CA ASN A 59 4.89 -6.16 4.18
C ASN A 59 5.19 -4.70 3.83
N VAL A 60 6.27 -4.15 4.39
CA VAL A 60 6.70 -2.76 4.18
C VAL A 60 8.00 -2.77 3.38
N PHE A 61 8.01 -2.12 2.23
CA PHE A 61 9.19 -1.85 1.42
C PHE A 61 9.62 -0.40 1.66
N VAL A 62 10.87 -0.19 2.02
CA VAL A 62 11.40 1.12 2.42
C VAL A 62 12.76 1.37 1.77
N ASP A 63 13.12 2.62 1.52
CA ASP A 63 14.48 2.97 1.06
C ASP A 63 15.54 2.48 2.06
N ALA A 64 16.50 1.71 1.56
CA ALA A 64 17.50 1.06 2.43
C ALA A 64 18.39 2.07 3.17
N LYS A 65 18.79 3.15 2.51
CA LYS A 65 19.66 4.17 3.11
C LYS A 65 18.93 4.91 4.24
N ILE A 66 17.70 5.32 3.99
CA ILE A 66 16.88 6.02 4.99
C ILE A 66 16.53 5.08 6.13
N TYR A 67 16.18 3.82 5.84
CA TYR A 67 15.92 2.81 6.85
C TYR A 67 17.11 2.60 7.80
N GLN A 68 18.33 2.50 7.27
CA GLN A 68 19.55 2.37 8.09
C GLN A 68 19.78 3.59 8.98
N GLN A 69 19.58 4.81 8.44
CA GLN A 69 19.68 6.03 9.22
C GLN A 69 18.67 6.08 10.36
N GLN A 70 17.43 5.68 10.10
CA GLN A 70 16.38 5.64 11.12
C GLN A 70 16.64 4.58 12.19
N LEU A 71 17.21 3.42 11.80
CA LEU A 71 17.62 2.39 12.76
C LEU A 71 18.74 2.88 13.70
N ALA A 72 19.71 3.62 13.17
CA ALA A 72 20.81 4.16 13.97
C ALA A 72 20.35 5.20 15.01
N ASN A 73 19.21 5.85 14.76
CA ASN A 73 18.60 6.83 15.67
C ASN A 73 17.62 6.22 16.68
N LEU A 74 17.35 4.91 16.60
CA LEU A 74 16.51 4.25 17.59
C LEU A 74 17.28 4.07 18.90
N ASP A 75 16.59 4.28 20.02
CA ASP A 75 17.11 3.93 21.34
C ASP A 75 17.46 2.44 21.38
N GLY A 76 18.65 2.10 21.89
CA GLY A 76 19.14 0.72 22.00
C GLY A 76 18.21 -0.20 22.82
N ASN A 77 17.30 0.36 23.60
CA ASN A 77 16.25 -0.37 24.33
C ASN A 77 15.01 -0.71 23.48
N TYR A 78 14.95 -0.25 22.22
CA TYR A 78 13.82 -0.57 21.35
C TYR A 78 13.83 -2.05 20.96
N ILE A 79 13.04 -2.85 21.64
CA ILE A 79 12.86 -4.28 21.33
C ILE A 79 11.80 -4.40 20.23
N LYS A 80 12.24 -4.75 19.04
CA LYS A 80 11.36 -5.04 17.92
C LYS A 80 10.51 -6.28 18.16
N LYS A 81 9.29 -6.11 18.58
CA LYS A 81 8.25 -7.17 18.49
C LYS A 81 7.65 -7.13 17.08
N GLN A 82 8.43 -7.55 16.07
CA GLN A 82 8.01 -7.45 14.69
C GLN A 82 6.85 -8.42 14.38
N SER A 83 5.66 -7.91 14.36
CA SER A 83 4.48 -8.57 13.80
C SER A 83 4.22 -8.20 12.33
N TYR A 84 5.20 -7.60 11.67
CA TYR A 84 5.20 -7.18 10.26
C TYR A 84 6.60 -7.36 9.66
N SER A 85 6.69 -7.36 8.34
CA SER A 85 7.98 -7.50 7.63
C SER A 85 8.42 -6.15 7.09
N ILE A 86 9.71 -5.85 7.23
CA ILE A 86 10.35 -4.69 6.59
C ILE A 86 11.40 -5.20 5.62
N MET A 87 11.35 -4.72 4.38
CA MET A 87 12.24 -5.07 3.28
C MET A 87 12.90 -3.79 2.75
N PRO A 88 14.17 -3.54 3.16
CA PRO A 88 14.93 -2.42 2.63
C PRO A 88 15.26 -2.63 1.15
N ILE A 89 14.96 -1.63 0.34
CA ILE A 89 15.23 -1.62 -1.11
C ILE A 89 16.47 -0.79 -1.39
N GLN A 90 17.50 -1.44 -1.93
CA GLN A 90 18.73 -0.80 -2.38
C GLN A 90 18.66 -0.55 -3.88
N LEU A 91 18.69 0.71 -4.28
CA LEU A 91 18.76 1.15 -5.68
C LEU A 91 19.93 2.12 -5.89
N ASN A 92 20.29 2.40 -7.15
CA ASN A 92 21.25 3.45 -7.49
C ASN A 92 20.70 4.86 -7.21
N GLY A 93 19.36 5.01 -7.11
CA GLY A 93 18.66 6.22 -6.70
C GLY A 93 17.83 5.99 -5.44
N ALA A 94 16.91 6.89 -5.13
CA ALA A 94 16.01 6.75 -4.00
C ALA A 94 14.82 5.82 -4.35
N PHE A 95 14.46 4.93 -3.43
CA PHE A 95 13.19 4.19 -3.49
C PHE A 95 12.09 5.05 -2.87
N HIS A 96 11.30 5.75 -3.72
CA HIS A 96 10.42 6.84 -3.27
C HIS A 96 8.90 6.65 -3.50
N PRO A 97 8.38 5.48 -3.91
CA PRO A 97 6.93 5.31 -4.07
C PRO A 97 6.22 5.28 -2.72
N LYS A 98 4.99 5.81 -2.67
CA LYS A 98 4.11 5.75 -1.51
C LYS A 98 2.80 5.09 -1.94
N ILE A 99 2.73 3.80 -1.68
CA ILE A 99 1.61 2.93 -2.05
C ILE A 99 1.20 2.17 -0.79
N LEU A 100 -0.10 2.07 -0.57
CA LEU A 100 -0.69 1.17 0.40
C LEU A 100 -1.71 0.30 -0.33
N MET A 101 -1.45 -0.99 -0.44
CA MET A 101 -2.35 -1.95 -1.07
C MET A 101 -2.84 -2.96 -0.04
N GLY A 102 -4.13 -2.92 0.27
CA GLY A 102 -4.82 -3.90 1.10
C GLY A 102 -5.45 -4.99 0.23
N LEU A 103 -5.29 -6.26 0.62
CA LEU A 103 -5.77 -7.41 -0.13
C LEU A 103 -6.63 -8.31 0.75
N GLY A 104 -7.82 -8.61 0.28
CA GLY A 104 -8.75 -9.57 0.87
C GLY A 104 -9.06 -10.70 -0.10
N LYS A 105 -9.89 -11.65 0.34
CA LYS A 105 -10.28 -12.82 -0.45
C LYS A 105 -10.97 -12.45 -1.77
N ASN A 106 -11.82 -11.41 -1.74
CA ASN A 106 -12.64 -10.99 -2.89
C ASN A 106 -12.58 -9.48 -3.14
N ASN A 107 -11.74 -8.76 -2.43
CA ASN A 107 -11.70 -7.31 -2.49
C ASN A 107 -10.27 -6.79 -2.33
N GLY A 108 -10.05 -5.58 -2.82
CA GLY A 108 -8.80 -4.86 -2.70
C GLY A 108 -9.01 -3.39 -2.37
N PHE A 109 -8.02 -2.82 -1.76
CA PHE A 109 -7.88 -1.40 -1.50
C PHE A 109 -6.53 -0.94 -2.02
N LEU A 110 -6.51 0.20 -2.68
CA LEU A 110 -5.29 0.83 -3.17
C LEU A 110 -5.32 2.30 -2.77
N ALA A 111 -4.27 2.75 -2.08
CA ALA A 111 -3.98 4.16 -1.93
C ALA A 111 -2.60 4.47 -2.51
N ILE A 112 -2.51 5.55 -3.28
CA ILE A 112 -1.28 6.08 -3.86
C ILE A 112 -1.21 7.56 -3.51
N GLY A 113 -0.08 8.03 -2.99
CA GLY A 113 0.03 9.43 -2.58
C GLY A 113 1.44 9.93 -2.40
N SER A 114 1.57 11.08 -1.76
CA SER A 114 2.83 11.76 -1.47
C SER A 114 3.36 11.48 -0.06
N GLY A 115 2.50 11.07 0.88
CA GLY A 115 2.83 10.92 2.30
C GLY A 115 3.68 9.68 2.62
N ASN A 116 4.70 9.86 3.44
CA ASN A 116 5.50 8.76 3.99
C ASN A 116 4.81 8.10 5.20
N LEU A 117 5.32 6.94 5.65
CA LEU A 117 4.89 6.26 6.88
C LEU A 117 5.50 6.93 8.12
N THR A 118 5.23 8.22 8.27
CA THR A 118 5.69 9.05 9.38
C THR A 118 4.52 9.86 9.94
N SER A 119 4.68 10.38 11.15
CA SER A 119 3.66 11.27 11.74
C SER A 119 3.38 12.47 10.85
N SER A 120 4.41 13.09 10.26
CA SER A 120 4.23 14.20 9.32
C SER A 120 3.48 13.78 8.06
N GLY A 121 3.87 12.67 7.43
CA GLY A 121 3.31 12.23 6.15
C GLY A 121 1.89 11.66 6.21
N LEU A 122 1.39 11.27 7.39
CA LEU A 122 0.04 10.69 7.54
C LEU A 122 -0.90 11.50 8.43
N SER A 123 -0.41 12.54 9.11
CA SER A 123 -1.27 13.30 10.04
C SER A 123 -1.10 14.81 10.07
N SER A 124 0.09 15.36 9.78
CA SER A 124 0.35 16.80 9.98
C SER A 124 0.69 17.58 8.73
N ASN A 125 1.20 16.93 7.68
CA ASN A 125 1.44 17.60 6.39
C ASN A 125 0.18 17.56 5.52
N ASP A 126 0.06 18.53 4.61
CA ASP A 126 -0.89 18.47 3.52
C ASP A 126 -0.33 17.52 2.44
N GLU A 127 -0.86 16.31 2.40
CA GLU A 127 -0.46 15.26 1.47
C GLU A 127 -1.61 14.91 0.52
N VAL A 128 -1.29 14.58 -0.71
CA VAL A 128 -2.29 14.17 -1.70
C VAL A 128 -2.36 12.64 -1.77
N TRP A 129 -3.57 12.10 -1.69
CA TRP A 129 -3.84 10.67 -1.79
C TRP A 129 -4.98 10.38 -2.74
N GLY A 130 -4.78 9.43 -3.66
CA GLY A 130 -5.85 8.76 -4.39
C GLY A 130 -6.16 7.42 -3.72
N ALA A 131 -7.45 7.15 -3.45
CA ALA A 131 -7.88 5.91 -2.82
C ALA A 131 -8.94 5.21 -3.67
N PHE A 132 -8.76 3.90 -3.88
CA PHE A 132 -9.56 3.07 -4.77
C PHE A 132 -9.93 1.76 -4.09
N HIS A 133 -11.18 1.35 -4.23
CA HIS A 133 -11.67 0.05 -3.78
C HIS A 133 -12.07 -0.81 -4.97
N THR A 134 -11.85 -2.11 -4.85
CA THR A 134 -12.38 -3.10 -5.80
C THR A 134 -13.03 -4.26 -5.04
N TYR A 135 -14.03 -4.83 -5.67
CA TYR A 135 -14.64 -6.09 -5.25
C TYR A 135 -14.52 -7.07 -6.41
N LYS A 136 -13.69 -8.11 -6.25
CA LYS A 136 -13.31 -9.03 -7.33
C LYS A 136 -12.83 -8.25 -8.57
N THR A 137 -13.38 -8.59 -9.74
CA THR A 137 -13.06 -7.98 -11.05
C THR A 137 -14.06 -6.89 -11.47
N GLU A 138 -14.94 -6.46 -10.56
CA GLU A 138 -16.02 -5.51 -10.85
C GLU A 138 -15.66 -4.09 -10.40
N SER A 139 -14.66 -3.46 -11.04
CA SER A 139 -14.29 -2.09 -10.70
C SER A 139 -13.65 -1.37 -11.88
N LYS A 140 -14.02 -0.12 -12.09
CA LYS A 140 -13.35 0.78 -13.04
C LYS A 140 -11.87 1.02 -12.69
N ALA A 141 -11.49 0.88 -11.42
CA ALA A 141 -10.12 1.02 -10.95
C ALA A 141 -9.26 -0.23 -11.19
N LEU A 142 -9.83 -1.31 -11.71
CA LEU A 142 -9.15 -2.59 -11.88
C LEU A 142 -7.85 -2.51 -12.69
N PRO A 143 -7.76 -1.77 -13.81
CA PRO A 143 -6.50 -1.62 -14.55
C PRO A 143 -5.40 -0.98 -13.71
N LEU A 144 -5.75 0.04 -12.89
CA LEU A 144 -4.81 0.70 -11.99
C LEU A 144 -4.33 -0.27 -10.89
N ILE A 145 -5.24 -1.02 -10.28
CA ILE A 145 -4.94 -2.01 -9.25
C ILE A 145 -4.03 -3.11 -9.82
N LYS A 146 -4.34 -3.62 -11.03
CA LYS A 146 -3.51 -4.60 -11.73
C LYS A 146 -2.09 -4.06 -11.97
N SER A 147 -1.98 -2.89 -12.60
CA SER A 147 -0.69 -2.28 -12.92
C SER A 147 0.13 -1.99 -11.65
N THR A 148 -0.52 -1.55 -10.56
CA THR A 148 0.14 -1.35 -9.28
C THR A 148 0.60 -2.67 -8.67
N PHE A 149 -0.22 -3.72 -8.73
CA PHE A 149 0.16 -5.04 -8.22
C PHE A 149 1.33 -5.64 -9.01
N GLU A 150 1.35 -5.51 -10.33
CA GLU A 150 2.48 -5.92 -11.18
C GLU A 150 3.76 -5.16 -10.80
N TYR A 151 3.67 -3.86 -10.54
CA TYR A 151 4.80 -3.09 -10.00
C TYR A 151 5.26 -3.65 -8.64
N LEU A 152 4.35 -3.87 -7.71
CA LEU A 152 4.68 -4.44 -6.40
C LEU A 152 5.29 -5.84 -6.52
N GLN A 153 4.84 -6.66 -7.47
CA GLN A 153 5.45 -7.95 -7.77
C GLN A 153 6.91 -7.82 -8.25
N SER A 154 7.27 -6.76 -8.95
CA SER A 154 8.66 -6.51 -9.35
C SER A 154 9.61 -6.27 -8.17
N LEU A 155 9.07 -6.01 -6.97
CA LEU A 155 9.84 -5.89 -5.72
C LEU A 155 10.12 -7.24 -5.05
N LYS A 156 9.51 -8.34 -5.53
CA LYS A 156 9.72 -9.68 -4.96
C LYS A 156 11.19 -10.12 -4.86
N PRO A 157 12.10 -9.77 -5.79
CA PRO A 157 13.52 -10.10 -5.67
C PRO A 157 14.20 -9.55 -4.40
N PHE A 158 13.63 -8.51 -3.77
CA PHE A 158 14.11 -7.97 -2.51
C PHE A 158 13.59 -8.72 -1.27
N CYS A 159 12.64 -9.67 -1.46
CA CYS A 159 12.14 -10.50 -0.39
C CYS A 159 13.08 -11.70 -0.17
N TYR A 160 13.28 -12.08 1.10
CA TYR A 160 14.08 -13.24 1.48
C TYR A 160 13.48 -13.97 2.67
N GLY A 161 13.83 -15.26 2.81
CA GLY A 161 13.35 -16.10 3.91
C GLY A 161 11.83 -16.17 3.99
N ALA A 162 11.28 -16.08 5.18
CA ALA A 162 9.84 -16.15 5.44
C ALA A 162 9.00 -15.10 4.70
N ASN A 163 9.62 -14.01 4.19
CA ASN A 163 8.90 -13.00 3.42
C ASN A 163 8.48 -13.51 2.04
N LEU A 164 9.23 -14.43 1.44
CA LEU A 164 8.82 -15.11 0.20
C LEU A 164 7.57 -15.96 0.42
N GLU A 165 7.53 -16.71 1.52
CA GLU A 165 6.36 -17.52 1.89
C GLU A 165 5.12 -16.66 2.13
N LYS A 166 5.29 -15.53 2.82
CA LYS A 166 4.22 -14.54 3.02
C LYS A 166 3.68 -13.99 1.71
N TRP A 167 4.56 -13.80 0.73
CA TRP A 167 4.18 -13.33 -0.61
C TRP A 167 3.36 -14.38 -1.36
N GLU A 168 3.80 -15.63 -1.35
CA GLU A 168 3.05 -16.73 -1.98
C GLU A 168 1.70 -16.97 -1.28
N TRP A 169 1.67 -16.89 0.05
CA TRP A 169 0.44 -16.98 0.81
C TRP A 169 -0.56 -15.87 0.44
N LEU A 170 -0.09 -14.64 0.26
CA LEU A 170 -0.89 -13.49 -0.16
C LEU A 170 -1.58 -13.77 -1.50
N LYS A 171 -0.84 -14.26 -2.49
CA LYS A 171 -1.39 -14.61 -3.82
C LYS A 171 -2.45 -15.70 -3.72
N LYS A 172 -2.15 -16.76 -2.97
CA LYS A 172 -3.07 -17.89 -2.76
C LYS A 172 -4.36 -17.45 -2.04
N SER A 173 -4.25 -16.49 -1.12
CA SER A 173 -5.37 -15.98 -0.33
C SER A 173 -6.21 -14.93 -1.06
N SER A 174 -5.73 -14.41 -2.19
CA SER A 174 -6.43 -13.44 -3.06
C SER A 174 -6.52 -13.98 -4.49
N PRO A 175 -7.35 -15.02 -4.75
CA PRO A 175 -7.38 -15.72 -6.05
C PRO A 175 -7.76 -14.80 -7.22
N TRP A 176 -8.55 -13.74 -6.99
CA TRP A 176 -8.91 -12.74 -7.98
C TRP A 176 -7.70 -12.01 -8.60
N LEU A 177 -6.55 -11.96 -7.91
CA LEU A 177 -5.30 -11.40 -8.46
C LEU A 177 -4.76 -12.24 -9.62
N SER A 178 -4.96 -13.56 -9.60
CA SER A 178 -4.59 -14.45 -10.70
C SER A 178 -5.48 -14.25 -11.92
N GLU A 179 -6.77 -13.99 -11.69
CA GLU A 179 -7.71 -13.64 -12.76
C GLU A 179 -7.31 -12.32 -13.45
N LEU A 180 -6.84 -11.33 -12.66
CA LEU A 180 -6.30 -10.08 -13.22
C LEU A 180 -5.11 -10.30 -14.15
N SER A 181 -4.22 -11.23 -13.82
CA SER A 181 -3.04 -11.52 -14.64
C SER A 181 -3.42 -12.03 -16.05
N ASN A 182 -4.54 -12.73 -16.14
CA ASN A 182 -5.06 -13.30 -17.39
C ASN A 182 -5.92 -12.30 -18.21
N MET A 183 -6.31 -11.18 -17.60
CA MET A 183 -7.10 -10.17 -18.31
C MET A 183 -6.19 -9.28 -19.17
N SER A 184 -6.53 -9.12 -20.45
CA SER A 184 -5.97 -8.08 -21.31
C SER A 184 -6.53 -6.72 -20.87
N VAL A 185 -5.97 -6.13 -19.82
CA VAL A 185 -6.42 -4.85 -19.30
C VAL A 185 -5.43 -3.78 -19.73
N ALA A 186 -5.94 -2.65 -20.24
CA ALA A 186 -5.11 -1.49 -20.54
C ALA A 186 -4.32 -1.04 -19.30
N LYS A 187 -3.12 -0.50 -19.50
CA LYS A 187 -2.25 0.00 -18.41
C LYS A 187 -2.80 1.26 -17.71
N SER A 188 -3.99 1.69 -18.07
CA SER A 188 -4.66 2.87 -17.54
C SER A 188 -6.08 2.53 -17.09
N ALA A 189 -6.57 3.26 -16.10
CA ALA A 189 -7.96 3.20 -15.64
C ALA A 189 -8.65 4.51 -15.95
N THR A 190 -9.91 4.45 -16.38
CA THR A 190 -10.75 5.63 -16.55
C THR A 190 -11.71 5.72 -15.38
N ILE A 191 -11.63 6.81 -14.61
CA ILE A 191 -12.49 7.08 -13.46
C ILE A 191 -13.05 8.49 -13.65
N ASN A 192 -14.39 8.61 -13.69
CA ASN A 192 -15.09 9.88 -13.94
C ASN A 192 -14.57 10.62 -15.19
N ASP A 193 -14.40 9.89 -16.31
CA ASP A 193 -13.86 10.39 -17.57
C ASP A 193 -12.39 10.84 -17.56
N GLU A 194 -11.68 10.67 -16.44
CA GLU A 194 -10.24 10.87 -16.34
C GLU A 194 -9.48 9.55 -16.46
N THR A 195 -8.32 9.61 -17.10
CA THR A 195 -7.44 8.44 -17.26
C THR A 195 -6.31 8.50 -16.24
N LEU A 196 -6.23 7.47 -15.38
CA LEU A 196 -5.16 7.28 -14.43
C LEU A 196 -4.20 6.20 -14.91
N THR A 197 -2.92 6.49 -14.84
CA THR A 197 -1.85 5.59 -15.27
C THR A 197 -0.77 5.51 -14.19
N VAL A 198 -0.32 4.29 -13.89
CA VAL A 198 0.87 4.10 -13.05
C VAL A 198 2.10 4.24 -13.95
N LEU A 199 2.84 5.33 -13.76
CA LEU A 199 4.09 5.58 -14.46
C LEU A 199 5.24 4.99 -13.65
N LYS A 200 6.04 4.16 -14.31
CA LYS A 200 7.32 3.68 -13.77
C LYS A 200 8.43 4.56 -14.35
N ASN A 201 9.15 5.26 -13.48
CA ASN A 201 10.42 5.84 -13.89
C ASN A 201 11.47 4.71 -13.87
N PHE A 202 11.81 4.24 -15.06
CA PHE A 202 13.00 3.43 -15.25
C PHE A 202 14.19 4.35 -15.44
N SER A 203 14.79 4.84 -14.39
CA SER A 203 16.18 5.27 -14.40
C SER A 203 17.04 4.02 -14.19
N GLY A 204 17.08 3.16 -15.17
CA GLY A 204 17.85 1.96 -15.09
C GLY A 204 18.72 1.83 -16.32
N THR A 205 19.90 2.32 -16.24
CA THR A 205 21.10 1.80 -16.89
C THR A 205 22.18 1.69 -15.85
#